data_ea749c4b59d4efd23e361cf53fc7feed
#
_entry.id   ea749c4b59d4efd23e361cf53fc7feed
#
_cell.length_a   1.000
_cell.length_b   1.000
_cell.length_c   1.000
_cell.angle_alpha   90.00
_cell.angle_beta   90.00
_cell.angle_gamma   90.00
#
_symmetry.space_group_name_H-M   'P 1'
#
loop_
_entity.id
_entity.type
_entity.pdbx_description
1 polymer ?
#
loop_
_entity_poly.entity_id
_entity_poly.type
_entity_poly.pdbx_seq_one_letter_code
_entity_poly.pdbx_strand_id
1 'polypeptide(L)'
;MSEKTIFAEKLEGFVKSLKDHVSSSDGQWTVKGFIDIFKNVYTISSDTKIVSKILEIHLFPKILKFAQDNGYKVVLAEHQNYYPDISFVKAADESVRFAVDFKTTYRNPIKPYLCNGFTLGSHGEYFENRASTKNIQFPYGSYSGHFCLGIIYDRADGATIDETKSHNIAELQAITSVAKNFQFFVTEKWKIASDKGGSGNTANIGSINNIADILAGRGMFSKLGEHWFDEYWMNYKKI
;
A
#
# COMPACT_ATOMS: atom_id res chain seq x y z
N MET A 1 -11.95 24.17 -3.01
CA MET A 1 -11.57 22.72 -3.03
C MET A 1 -11.13 22.36 -1.62
N SER A 2 -11.50 21.17 -1.10
CA SER A 2 -11.10 20.78 0.25
C SER A 2 -9.64 20.35 0.29
N GLU A 3 -8.98 20.43 1.46
CA GLU A 3 -7.61 19.93 1.66
C GLU A 3 -7.47 18.45 1.25
N LYS A 4 -8.50 17.64 1.57
CA LYS A 4 -8.57 16.22 1.18
C LYS A 4 -8.54 16.04 -0.35
N THR A 5 -9.30 16.84 -1.09
CA THR A 5 -9.31 16.78 -2.56
C THR A 5 -7.97 17.20 -3.16
N ILE A 6 -7.38 18.29 -2.65
CA ILE A 6 -6.07 18.77 -3.11
C ILE A 6 -4.99 17.71 -2.87
N PHE A 7 -4.97 17.09 -1.69
CA PHE A 7 -4.01 16.03 -1.37
C PHE A 7 -4.21 14.80 -2.27
N ALA A 8 -5.45 14.38 -2.48
CA ALA A 8 -5.78 13.24 -3.34
C ALA A 8 -5.26 13.44 -4.78
N GLU A 9 -5.52 14.60 -5.39
CA GLU A 9 -5.07 14.93 -6.74
C GLU A 9 -3.53 14.93 -6.86
N LYS A 10 -2.84 15.52 -5.87
CA LYS A 10 -1.38 15.51 -5.82
C LYS A 10 -0.82 14.09 -5.70
N LEU A 11 -1.42 13.29 -4.82
CA LEU A 11 -0.99 11.91 -4.59
C LEU A 11 -1.27 11.02 -5.82
N GLU A 12 -2.38 11.22 -6.53
CA GLU A 12 -2.67 10.56 -7.81
C GLU A 12 -1.64 10.92 -8.89
N GLY A 13 -1.26 12.19 -9.00
CA GLY A 13 -0.20 12.63 -9.90
C GLY A 13 1.14 11.96 -9.59
N PHE A 14 1.50 11.91 -8.31
CA PHE A 14 2.73 11.26 -7.84
C PHE A 14 2.76 9.77 -8.16
N VAL A 15 1.69 9.04 -7.87
CA VAL A 15 1.61 7.59 -8.06
C VAL A 15 1.80 7.16 -9.51
N LYS A 16 1.37 7.97 -10.47
CA LYS A 16 1.60 7.72 -11.91
C LYS A 16 3.09 7.65 -12.28
N SER A 17 3.95 8.37 -11.56
CA SER A 17 5.40 8.38 -11.80
C SER A 17 6.15 7.20 -11.18
N LEU A 18 5.53 6.43 -10.30
CA LEU A 18 6.21 5.39 -9.53
C LEU A 18 6.56 4.16 -10.37
N LYS A 19 5.78 3.85 -11.41
CA LYS A 19 6.04 2.71 -12.28
C LYS A 19 7.43 2.79 -12.92
N ASP A 20 7.79 3.94 -13.46
CA ASP A 20 9.09 4.15 -14.13
C ASP A 20 10.27 4.13 -13.15
N HIS A 21 10.00 4.37 -11.85
CA HIS A 21 11.01 4.25 -10.81
C HIS A 21 11.30 2.80 -10.42
N VAL A 22 10.29 1.95 -10.39
CA VAL A 22 10.43 0.57 -9.91
C VAL A 22 10.66 -0.45 -11.02
N SER A 23 10.29 -0.14 -12.27
CA SER A 23 10.33 -1.08 -13.39
C SER A 23 11.42 -0.73 -14.40
N SER A 24 12.10 -1.76 -14.89
CA SER A 24 12.89 -1.71 -16.12
C SER A 24 11.98 -1.70 -17.36
N SER A 25 12.57 -1.45 -18.54
CA SER A 25 11.84 -1.37 -19.81
C SER A 25 11.06 -2.65 -20.20
N ASP A 26 11.50 -3.80 -19.72
CA ASP A 26 10.82 -5.10 -19.87
C ASP A 26 9.76 -5.37 -18.79
N GLY A 27 9.49 -4.39 -17.92
CA GLY A 27 8.49 -4.46 -16.87
C GLY A 27 8.93 -5.19 -15.60
N GLN A 28 10.15 -5.72 -15.54
CA GLN A 28 10.66 -6.36 -14.35
C GLN A 28 10.97 -5.32 -13.26
N TRP A 29 10.91 -5.74 -12.00
CA TRP A 29 11.38 -4.93 -10.89
C TRP A 29 12.89 -4.69 -10.98
N THR A 30 13.31 -3.44 -10.77
CA THR A 30 14.72 -3.04 -10.80
C THR A 30 15.53 -3.56 -9.60
N VAL A 31 14.85 -3.88 -8.48
CA VAL A 31 15.50 -4.52 -7.32
C VAL A 31 15.59 -6.02 -7.57
N LYS A 32 16.82 -6.55 -7.66
CA LYS A 32 17.10 -7.95 -8.01
C LYS A 32 17.43 -8.81 -6.80
N GLY A 33 17.93 -8.21 -5.70
CA GLY A 33 18.38 -8.95 -4.54
C GLY A 33 19.01 -8.07 -3.49
N PHE A 34 19.56 -8.69 -2.46
CA PHE A 34 20.39 -8.08 -1.44
C PHE A 34 21.85 -8.33 -1.76
N ILE A 35 22.69 -7.36 -1.48
CA ILE A 35 24.13 -7.47 -1.65
C ILE A 35 24.84 -7.53 -0.29
N ASP A 36 25.80 -8.44 -0.13
CA ASP A 36 26.69 -8.46 1.02
C ASP A 36 27.98 -7.63 0.78
N ILE A 37 28.81 -7.51 1.80
CA ILE A 37 30.09 -6.78 1.72
C ILE A 37 31.09 -7.43 0.77
N PHE A 38 30.93 -8.70 0.42
CA PHE A 38 31.75 -9.46 -0.51
C PHE A 38 31.26 -9.38 -1.95
N LYS A 39 30.18 -8.58 -2.19
CA LYS A 39 29.53 -8.37 -3.49
C LYS A 39 28.79 -9.62 -4.03
N ASN A 40 28.40 -10.53 -3.16
CA ASN A 40 27.45 -11.59 -3.51
C ASN A 40 26.04 -11.02 -3.48
N VAL A 41 25.20 -11.41 -4.45
CA VAL A 41 23.81 -10.99 -4.54
C VAL A 41 22.92 -12.19 -4.23
N TYR A 42 22.07 -12.03 -3.23
CA TYR A 42 21.07 -13.03 -2.82
C TYR A 42 19.71 -12.61 -3.34
N THR A 43 19.01 -13.50 -4.04
CA THR A 43 17.70 -13.21 -4.61
C THR A 43 16.66 -12.91 -3.52
N ILE A 44 15.67 -12.09 -3.85
CA ILE A 44 14.55 -11.81 -2.98
C ILE A 44 13.57 -12.99 -3.05
N SER A 45 13.02 -13.40 -1.91
CA SER A 45 11.92 -14.36 -1.88
C SER A 45 10.66 -13.76 -2.51
N SER A 46 9.87 -14.61 -3.17
CA SER A 46 8.55 -14.26 -3.71
C SER A 46 7.47 -14.08 -2.63
N ASP A 47 7.81 -14.23 -1.34
CA ASP A 47 6.91 -13.98 -0.23
C ASP A 47 6.38 -12.55 -0.24
N THR A 48 5.06 -12.40 -0.15
CA THR A 48 4.41 -11.08 -0.28
C THR A 48 4.82 -10.09 0.79
N LYS A 49 5.13 -10.54 2.01
CA LYS A 49 5.55 -9.65 3.10
C LYS A 49 6.94 -9.07 2.81
N ILE A 50 7.84 -9.91 2.28
CA ILE A 50 9.20 -9.49 1.90
C ILE A 50 9.12 -8.50 0.73
N VAL A 51 8.40 -8.85 -0.33
CA VAL A 51 8.20 -7.98 -1.51
C VAL A 51 7.58 -6.65 -1.09
N SER A 52 6.54 -6.67 -0.25
CA SER A 52 5.89 -5.45 0.25
C SER A 52 6.88 -4.56 0.99
N LYS A 53 7.65 -5.12 1.92
CA LYS A 53 8.59 -4.33 2.73
C LYS A 53 9.74 -3.74 1.91
N ILE A 54 10.25 -4.47 0.94
CA ILE A 54 11.29 -3.95 0.05
C ILE A 54 10.73 -2.87 -0.88
N LEU A 55 9.49 -3.01 -1.39
CA LEU A 55 8.83 -1.96 -2.17
C LEU A 55 8.65 -0.67 -1.35
N GLU A 56 8.23 -0.75 -0.10
CA GLU A 56 8.15 0.41 0.79
C GLU A 56 9.52 1.11 0.91
N ILE A 57 10.59 0.36 1.19
CA ILE A 57 11.96 0.88 1.29
C ILE A 57 12.38 1.54 -0.03
N HIS A 58 12.13 0.88 -1.17
CA HIS A 58 12.50 1.37 -2.49
C HIS A 58 11.77 2.66 -2.87
N LEU A 59 10.50 2.80 -2.45
CA LEU A 59 9.67 3.98 -2.75
C LEU A 59 9.94 5.14 -1.79
N PHE A 60 10.49 4.88 -0.62
CA PHE A 60 10.58 5.87 0.46
C PHE A 60 11.29 7.18 0.06
N PRO A 61 12.43 7.18 -0.67
CA PRO A 61 13.05 8.42 -1.13
C PRO A 61 12.12 9.28 -2.02
N LYS A 62 11.30 8.63 -2.86
CA LYS A 62 10.32 9.33 -3.71
C LYS A 62 9.19 9.93 -2.90
N ILE A 63 8.76 9.23 -1.85
CA ILE A 63 7.72 9.68 -0.92
C ILE A 63 8.20 10.90 -0.13
N LEU A 64 9.44 10.88 0.37
CA LEU A 64 10.02 12.02 1.06
C LEU A 64 10.10 13.25 0.14
N LYS A 65 10.52 13.04 -1.12
CA LYS A 65 10.55 14.12 -2.11
C LYS A 65 9.15 14.66 -2.40
N PHE A 66 8.15 13.79 -2.60
CA PHE A 66 6.76 14.20 -2.77
C PHE A 66 6.27 15.05 -1.60
N ALA A 67 6.54 14.63 -0.37
CA ALA A 67 6.15 15.36 0.82
C ALA A 67 6.78 16.77 0.85
N GLN A 68 8.09 16.84 0.63
CA GLN A 68 8.82 18.10 0.59
C GLN A 68 8.30 19.05 -0.49
N ASP A 69 8.16 18.57 -1.73
CA ASP A 69 7.70 19.35 -2.87
C ASP A 69 6.27 19.89 -2.69
N ASN A 70 5.46 19.24 -1.83
CA ASN A 70 4.06 19.59 -1.60
C ASN A 70 3.78 20.23 -0.22
N GLY A 71 4.83 20.51 0.56
CA GLY A 71 4.70 21.19 1.87
C GLY A 71 4.16 20.29 2.98
N TYR A 72 4.47 18.98 2.94
CA TYR A 72 4.14 18.02 3.98
C TYR A 72 5.39 17.54 4.73
N LYS A 73 5.23 17.24 6.00
CA LYS A 73 6.16 16.42 6.80
C LYS A 73 5.69 14.97 6.74
N VAL A 74 6.64 14.04 6.68
CA VAL A 74 6.38 12.60 6.79
C VAL A 74 6.58 12.18 8.24
N VAL A 75 5.57 11.57 8.82
CA VAL A 75 5.64 10.93 10.14
C VAL A 75 5.36 9.45 9.95
N LEU A 76 6.33 8.62 10.28
CA LEU A 76 6.21 7.17 10.22
C LEU A 76 5.51 6.65 11.47
N ALA A 77 4.90 5.47 11.36
CA ALA A 77 4.36 4.77 12.51
C ALA A 77 5.49 4.47 13.52
N GLU A 78 5.27 4.78 14.79
CA GLU A 78 6.23 4.55 15.87
C GLU A 78 6.50 3.06 16.09
N HIS A 79 5.48 2.21 15.86
CA HIS A 79 5.57 0.77 15.97
C HIS A 79 5.07 0.09 14.69
N GLN A 80 5.62 -1.08 14.37
CA GLN A 80 5.33 -1.82 13.14
C GLN A 80 3.83 -2.15 12.92
N ASN A 81 3.07 -2.28 14.00
CA ASN A 81 1.65 -2.60 13.96
C ASN A 81 0.74 -1.38 14.06
N TYR A 82 1.30 -0.16 14.12
CA TYR A 82 0.50 1.06 14.17
C TYR A 82 -0.02 1.43 12.78
N TYR A 83 -1.23 1.96 12.77
CA TYR A 83 -1.86 2.55 11.59
C TYR A 83 -1.61 4.07 11.58
N PRO A 84 -1.42 4.71 10.42
CA PRO A 84 -1.11 4.14 9.12
C PRO A 84 0.41 3.91 8.96
N ASP A 85 0.85 3.33 7.85
CA ASP A 85 2.28 3.22 7.53
C ASP A 85 2.95 4.59 7.45
N ILE A 86 2.26 5.59 6.87
CA ILE A 86 2.74 6.97 6.75
C ILE A 86 1.63 7.97 7.07
N SER A 87 1.96 8.97 7.90
CA SER A 87 1.16 10.17 8.08
C SER A 87 1.81 11.37 7.38
N PHE A 88 1.09 11.98 6.44
CA PHE A 88 1.47 13.26 5.86
C PHE A 88 0.86 14.38 6.69
N VAL A 89 1.70 15.20 7.29
CA VAL A 89 1.30 16.34 8.13
C VAL A 89 1.63 17.63 7.39
N LYS A 90 0.64 18.48 7.15
CA LYS A 90 0.84 19.77 6.44
C LYS A 90 1.77 20.66 7.24
N ALA A 91 2.88 21.12 6.65
CA ALA A 91 3.90 21.88 7.36
C ALA A 91 3.40 23.25 7.87
N ALA A 92 2.48 23.87 7.13
CA ALA A 92 1.89 25.16 7.47
C ALA A 92 0.74 25.06 8.49
N ASP A 93 0.14 23.87 8.65
CA ASP A 93 -0.98 23.63 9.57
C ASP A 93 -0.98 22.16 9.98
N GLU A 94 -0.38 21.84 11.11
CA GLU A 94 -0.24 20.46 11.61
C GLU A 94 -1.57 19.80 12.03
N SER A 95 -2.68 20.55 12.06
CA SER A 95 -4.01 19.97 12.25
C SER A 95 -4.49 19.22 11.00
N VAL A 96 -3.96 19.54 9.81
CA VAL A 96 -4.26 18.87 8.54
C VAL A 96 -3.32 17.69 8.35
N ARG A 97 -3.87 16.48 8.47
CA ARG A 97 -3.13 15.22 8.38
C ARG A 97 -3.83 14.26 7.44
N PHE A 98 -3.03 13.47 6.70
CA PHE A 98 -3.53 12.42 5.82
C PHE A 98 -2.87 11.10 6.16
N ALA A 99 -3.68 10.08 6.41
CA ALA A 99 -3.23 8.72 6.60
C ALA A 99 -3.03 8.05 5.23
N VAL A 100 -1.85 7.50 4.99
CA VAL A 100 -1.56 6.72 3.77
C VAL A 100 -1.00 5.36 4.18
N ASP A 101 -1.69 4.31 3.75
CA ASP A 101 -1.41 2.93 4.10
C ASP A 101 -0.99 2.17 2.82
N PHE A 102 0.19 1.52 2.85
CA PHE A 102 0.69 0.74 1.72
C PHE A 102 -0.03 -0.59 1.62
N LYS A 103 -0.48 -0.91 0.43
CA LYS A 103 -1.13 -2.20 0.16
C LYS A 103 -0.53 -2.84 -1.08
N THR A 104 0.13 -3.95 -0.87
CA THR A 104 0.79 -4.70 -1.93
C THR A 104 0.09 -6.03 -2.15
N THR A 105 -0.23 -6.33 -3.39
CA THR A 105 -0.88 -7.58 -3.79
C THR A 105 -0.44 -8.01 -5.18
N TYR A 106 -0.74 -9.24 -5.54
CA TYR A 106 -0.42 -9.78 -6.87
C TYR A 106 -1.67 -10.24 -7.61
N ARG A 107 -1.57 -10.20 -8.94
CA ARG A 107 -2.63 -10.70 -9.82
C ARG A 107 -2.78 -12.20 -9.70
N ASN A 108 -4.02 -12.64 -9.76
CA ASN A 108 -4.30 -14.07 -9.82
C ASN A 108 -3.79 -14.61 -11.17
N PRO A 109 -2.94 -15.65 -11.20
CA PRO A 109 -2.34 -16.13 -12.44
C PRO A 109 -3.35 -16.77 -13.41
N ILE A 110 -4.48 -17.28 -12.89
CA ILE A 110 -5.54 -17.90 -13.70
C ILE A 110 -6.59 -16.87 -14.12
N LYS A 111 -6.88 -15.89 -13.26
CA LYS A 111 -7.88 -14.84 -13.47
C LYS A 111 -7.20 -13.46 -13.32
N PRO A 112 -6.43 -12.97 -14.32
CA PRO A 112 -5.56 -11.80 -14.16
C PRO A 112 -6.33 -10.47 -13.97
N TYR A 113 -7.65 -10.47 -14.12
CA TYR A 113 -8.53 -9.35 -13.75
C TYR A 113 -8.83 -9.29 -12.24
N LEU A 114 -8.41 -10.31 -11.47
CA LEU A 114 -8.51 -10.36 -10.02
C LEU A 114 -7.13 -10.29 -9.38
N CYS A 115 -7.06 -9.76 -8.17
CA CYS A 115 -5.92 -9.87 -7.29
C CYS A 115 -6.33 -10.52 -5.96
N ASN A 116 -5.36 -10.91 -5.15
CA ASN A 116 -5.65 -11.27 -3.77
C ASN A 116 -6.15 -10.04 -3.03
N GLY A 117 -7.22 -10.22 -2.24
CA GLY A 117 -7.69 -9.17 -1.35
C GLY A 117 -6.61 -8.80 -0.32
N PHE A 118 -6.64 -7.57 0.12
CA PHE A 118 -5.78 -7.05 1.18
C PHE A 118 -6.61 -6.44 2.31
N THR A 119 -5.99 -6.23 3.46
CA THR A 119 -6.64 -5.63 4.62
C THR A 119 -6.49 -4.12 4.60
N LEU A 120 -7.56 -3.41 4.93
CA LEU A 120 -7.62 -1.95 4.97
C LEU A 120 -7.52 -1.39 6.40
N GLY A 121 -6.84 -2.10 7.29
CA GLY A 121 -6.71 -1.78 8.70
C GLY A 121 -7.79 -2.44 9.57
N SER A 122 -7.66 -2.28 10.89
CA SER A 122 -8.60 -2.82 11.86
C SER A 122 -9.89 -2.01 11.88
N HIS A 123 -11.03 -2.67 12.17
CA HIS A 123 -12.30 -2.02 12.52
C HIS A 123 -12.54 -1.97 14.04
N GLY A 124 -11.57 -2.41 14.85
CA GLY A 124 -11.64 -2.32 16.32
C GLY A 124 -11.02 -1.05 16.88
N GLU A 125 -10.79 -1.02 18.17
CA GLU A 125 -10.18 0.01 19.02
C GLU A 125 -10.17 1.45 18.46
N TYR A 126 -9.13 1.83 17.69
CA TYR A 126 -8.99 3.19 17.16
C TYR A 126 -10.05 3.52 16.08
N PHE A 127 -10.65 2.52 15.45
CA PHE A 127 -11.70 2.74 14.47
C PHE A 127 -13.05 3.00 15.14
N GLU A 128 -13.36 2.28 16.22
CA GLU A 128 -14.57 2.46 17.05
C GLU A 128 -14.45 3.73 17.93
N ASN A 129 -13.32 3.87 18.61
CA ASN A 129 -12.98 5.05 19.41
C ASN A 129 -12.05 5.98 18.63
N ARG A 130 -12.61 6.92 17.90
CA ARG A 130 -11.91 7.86 17.00
C ARG A 130 -10.89 8.75 17.69
N ALA A 131 -10.94 8.89 19.02
CA ALA A 131 -9.99 9.65 19.84
C ALA A 131 -8.88 8.78 20.43
N SER A 132 -8.95 7.44 20.30
CA SER A 132 -7.94 6.51 20.81
C SER A 132 -6.59 6.72 20.13
N THR A 133 -5.51 6.58 20.91
CA THR A 133 -4.13 6.57 20.42
C THR A 133 -3.52 5.16 20.41
N LYS A 134 -4.32 4.12 20.71
CA LYS A 134 -3.84 2.74 20.77
C LYS A 134 -3.71 2.14 19.38
N ASN A 135 -2.52 1.67 19.03
CA ASN A 135 -2.19 1.07 17.74
C ASN A 135 -2.40 2.01 16.53
N ILE A 136 -2.27 3.31 16.75
CA ILE A 136 -2.40 4.35 15.71
C ILE A 136 -1.46 5.52 16.01
N GLN A 137 -0.89 6.12 14.96
CA GLN A 137 0.09 7.21 15.09
C GLN A 137 -0.54 8.51 15.59
N PHE A 138 -1.69 8.88 15.08
CA PHE A 138 -2.54 9.98 15.57
C PHE A 138 -3.97 9.46 15.68
N PRO A 139 -4.83 10.05 16.54
CA PRO A 139 -6.23 9.66 16.64
C PRO A 139 -6.91 9.60 15.27
N TYR A 140 -7.65 8.53 15.00
CA TYR A 140 -8.27 8.28 13.69
C TYR A 140 -9.12 9.47 13.22
N GLY A 141 -9.89 10.08 14.13
CA GLY A 141 -10.71 11.25 13.83
C GLY A 141 -9.94 12.54 13.57
N SER A 142 -8.62 12.57 13.82
CA SER A 142 -7.77 13.74 13.55
C SER A 142 -7.21 13.77 12.13
N TYR A 143 -7.39 12.70 11.35
CA TYR A 143 -7.00 12.69 9.95
C TYR A 143 -8.07 13.32 9.07
N SER A 144 -7.65 14.17 8.13
CA SER A 144 -8.50 14.77 7.12
C SER A 144 -8.89 13.80 6.00
N GLY A 145 -8.25 12.64 5.92
CA GLY A 145 -8.55 11.58 4.97
C GLY A 145 -7.66 10.34 5.17
N HIS A 146 -8.19 9.19 4.76
CA HIS A 146 -7.54 7.89 4.87
C HIS A 146 -7.40 7.27 3.49
N PHE A 147 -6.16 7.15 3.02
CA PHE A 147 -5.82 6.70 1.67
C PHE A 147 -5.12 5.34 1.70
N CYS A 148 -5.34 4.58 0.65
CA CYS A 148 -4.59 3.38 0.31
C CYS A 148 -3.71 3.71 -0.90
N LEU A 149 -2.39 3.58 -0.78
CA LEU A 149 -1.46 3.52 -1.90
C LEU A 149 -1.26 2.05 -2.23
N GLY A 150 -1.90 1.62 -3.32
CA GLY A 150 -1.91 0.22 -3.72
C GLY A 150 -0.90 -0.09 -4.81
N ILE A 151 -0.30 -1.27 -4.70
CA ILE A 151 0.66 -1.82 -5.64
C ILE A 151 0.20 -3.21 -6.05
N ILE A 152 -0.14 -3.37 -7.33
CA ILE A 152 -0.54 -4.65 -7.92
C ILE A 152 0.57 -5.09 -8.88
N TYR A 153 1.05 -6.32 -8.77
CA TYR A 153 2.12 -6.83 -9.60
C TYR A 153 1.85 -8.28 -10.05
N ASP A 154 2.60 -8.76 -11.03
CA ASP A 154 2.66 -10.18 -11.39
C ASP A 154 3.81 -10.82 -10.62
N ARG A 155 3.56 -11.95 -9.98
CA ARG A 155 4.63 -12.80 -9.46
C ARG A 155 5.38 -13.43 -10.62
N ALA A 156 6.70 -13.55 -10.50
CA ALA A 156 7.45 -14.43 -11.37
C ALA A 156 7.09 -15.89 -11.06
N ASP A 157 7.22 -16.75 -12.08
CA ASP A 157 7.06 -18.18 -11.89
C ASP A 157 8.15 -18.68 -10.92
N GLY A 158 7.73 -19.38 -9.86
CA GLY A 158 8.64 -19.94 -8.86
C GLY A 158 9.67 -20.92 -9.45
N ALA A 159 9.37 -21.56 -10.58
CA ALA A 159 10.31 -22.39 -11.30
C ALA A 159 11.50 -21.62 -11.92
N THR A 160 11.38 -20.30 -12.07
CA THR A 160 12.44 -19.44 -12.65
C THR A 160 13.30 -18.73 -11.61
N ILE A 161 12.97 -18.88 -10.32
CA ILE A 161 13.67 -18.21 -9.22
C ILE A 161 14.30 -19.26 -8.32
N ASP A 162 15.62 -19.24 -8.24
CA ASP A 162 16.36 -20.04 -7.27
C ASP A 162 16.76 -19.18 -6.08
N GLU A 163 15.98 -19.28 -5.00
CA GLU A 163 16.21 -18.53 -3.75
C GLU A 163 17.45 -19.04 -2.97
N THR A 164 18.04 -20.17 -3.38
CA THR A 164 19.19 -20.77 -2.72
C THR A 164 20.53 -20.36 -3.35
N LYS A 165 20.47 -19.80 -4.55
CA LYS A 165 21.67 -19.40 -5.31
C LYS A 165 22.15 -18.01 -4.91
N SER A 166 23.48 -17.89 -4.68
CA SER A 166 24.13 -16.60 -4.69
C SER A 166 24.68 -16.26 -6.08
N HIS A 167 24.62 -15.01 -6.45
CA HIS A 167 25.09 -14.51 -7.74
C HIS A 167 26.22 -13.51 -7.53
N ASN A 168 27.10 -13.37 -8.53
CA ASN A 168 28.05 -12.27 -8.54
C ASN A 168 27.35 -10.97 -9.01
N ILE A 169 27.84 -9.82 -8.56
CA ILE A 169 27.30 -8.52 -8.95
C ILE A 169 27.29 -8.31 -10.48
N ALA A 170 28.24 -8.91 -11.20
CA ALA A 170 28.29 -8.87 -12.66
C ALA A 170 27.12 -9.59 -13.33
N GLU A 171 26.42 -10.47 -12.61
CA GLU A 171 25.28 -11.26 -13.09
C GLU A 171 23.93 -10.58 -12.86
N LEU A 172 23.89 -9.36 -12.31
CA LEU A 172 22.63 -8.66 -11.94
C LEU A 172 21.58 -8.64 -13.06
N GLN A 173 22.00 -8.47 -14.31
CA GLN A 173 21.08 -8.43 -15.45
C GLN A 173 20.45 -9.80 -15.75
N ALA A 174 21.12 -10.89 -15.38
CA ALA A 174 20.60 -12.25 -15.59
C ALA A 174 19.66 -12.72 -14.48
N ILE A 175 19.62 -12.03 -13.33
CA ILE A 175 18.73 -12.37 -12.23
C ILE A 175 17.28 -12.02 -12.61
N THR A 176 16.41 -13.04 -12.63
CA THR A 176 14.97 -12.83 -12.81
C THR A 176 14.38 -12.17 -11.58
N SER A 177 13.63 -11.09 -11.77
CA SER A 177 12.94 -10.42 -10.66
C SER A 177 11.75 -11.24 -10.19
N VAL A 178 11.51 -11.26 -8.88
CA VAL A 178 10.36 -11.94 -8.25
C VAL A 178 9.02 -11.28 -8.57
N ALA A 179 9.05 -10.02 -9.04
CA ALA A 179 7.86 -9.24 -9.37
C ALA A 179 8.07 -8.46 -10.68
N LYS A 180 6.97 -8.30 -11.43
CA LYS A 180 6.94 -7.54 -12.69
C LYS A 180 5.56 -6.93 -12.96
N ASN A 181 5.45 -6.11 -14.01
CA ASN A 181 4.19 -5.54 -14.48
C ASN A 181 3.44 -4.78 -13.38
N PHE A 182 4.13 -3.88 -12.71
CA PHE A 182 3.58 -3.09 -11.62
C PHE A 182 2.48 -2.13 -12.09
N GLN A 183 1.43 -2.06 -11.29
CA GLN A 183 0.35 -1.12 -11.43
C GLN A 183 0.13 -0.44 -10.08
N PHE A 184 0.27 0.87 -10.06
CA PHE A 184 0.09 1.70 -8.89
C PHE A 184 -1.26 2.37 -8.92
N PHE A 185 -1.88 2.53 -7.76
CA PHE A 185 -3.08 3.32 -7.60
C PHE A 185 -3.11 3.99 -6.23
N VAL A 186 -3.90 5.03 -6.13
CA VAL A 186 -4.27 5.63 -4.85
C VAL A 186 -5.78 5.82 -4.82
N THR A 187 -6.37 5.56 -3.66
CA THR A 187 -7.79 5.77 -3.45
C THR A 187 -8.08 5.98 -1.97
N GLU A 188 -9.19 6.61 -1.64
CA GLU A 188 -9.68 6.60 -0.28
C GLU A 188 -10.07 5.17 0.12
N LYS A 189 -9.67 4.75 1.30
CA LYS A 189 -9.82 3.39 1.81
C LYS A 189 -11.26 2.87 1.73
N TRP A 190 -12.27 3.70 2.05
CA TRP A 190 -13.68 3.33 2.02
C TRP A 190 -14.21 3.01 0.61
N LYS A 191 -13.59 3.60 -0.43
CA LYS A 191 -13.99 3.39 -1.84
C LYS A 191 -13.67 2.00 -2.37
N ILE A 192 -12.76 1.27 -1.72
CA ILE A 192 -12.36 -0.09 -2.13
C ILE A 192 -12.64 -1.14 -1.06
N ALA A 193 -13.29 -0.75 0.03
CA ALA A 193 -13.69 -1.68 1.06
C ALA A 193 -14.79 -2.62 0.59
N SER A 194 -14.72 -3.87 1.04
CA SER A 194 -15.79 -4.86 0.96
C SER A 194 -16.67 -4.79 2.22
N ASP A 195 -17.71 -5.58 2.23
CA ASP A 195 -18.57 -5.84 3.38
C ASP A 195 -18.12 -7.06 4.21
N LYS A 196 -16.94 -7.62 3.89
CA LYS A 196 -16.38 -8.83 4.53
C LYS A 196 -15.06 -8.52 5.20
N GLY A 197 -14.81 -9.20 6.32
CA GLY A 197 -13.53 -9.16 7.00
C GLY A 197 -12.38 -9.58 6.08
N GLY A 198 -11.20 -9.02 6.32
CA GLY A 198 -9.99 -9.37 5.59
C GLY A 198 -9.50 -10.78 5.90
N SER A 199 -8.73 -11.37 4.97
CA SER A 199 -8.19 -12.71 5.13
C SER A 199 -7.28 -12.85 6.36
N GLY A 200 -7.47 -13.91 7.12
CA GLY A 200 -6.62 -14.29 8.26
C GLY A 200 -6.90 -13.58 9.58
N ASN A 201 -7.69 -12.50 9.60
CA ASN A 201 -8.12 -11.84 10.82
C ASN A 201 -9.45 -11.12 10.62
N THR A 202 -10.51 -11.62 11.27
CA THR A 202 -11.86 -11.04 11.20
C THR A 202 -11.96 -9.62 11.80
N ALA A 203 -10.95 -9.17 12.53
CA ALA A 203 -10.87 -7.80 13.05
C ALA A 203 -10.43 -6.77 12.00
N ASN A 204 -10.07 -7.21 10.79
CA ASN A 204 -9.62 -6.32 9.71
C ASN A 204 -10.69 -6.13 8.65
N ILE A 205 -10.79 -4.90 8.17
CA ILE A 205 -11.61 -4.53 7.02
C ILE A 205 -11.02 -5.16 5.75
N GLY A 206 -11.81 -5.90 4.98
CA GLY A 206 -11.38 -6.49 3.72
C GLY A 206 -11.54 -5.53 2.54
N SER A 207 -10.71 -5.71 1.51
CA SER A 207 -10.87 -5.04 0.22
C SER A 207 -11.71 -5.87 -0.75
N ILE A 208 -12.25 -5.22 -1.80
CA ILE A 208 -12.66 -5.90 -3.02
C ILE A 208 -11.43 -6.44 -3.76
N ASN A 209 -11.62 -7.35 -4.72
CA ASN A 209 -10.54 -8.04 -5.42
C ASN A 209 -10.54 -7.89 -6.94
N ASN A 210 -11.58 -7.31 -7.54
CA ASN A 210 -11.58 -6.99 -8.96
C ASN A 210 -10.71 -5.75 -9.21
N ILE A 211 -9.68 -5.89 -10.04
CA ILE A 211 -8.67 -4.84 -10.27
C ILE A 211 -9.30 -3.60 -10.90
N ALA A 212 -10.19 -3.76 -11.88
CA ALA A 212 -10.84 -2.62 -12.53
C ALA A 212 -11.73 -1.84 -11.55
N ASP A 213 -12.39 -2.52 -10.61
CA ASP A 213 -13.20 -1.89 -9.58
C ASP A 213 -12.35 -1.21 -8.50
N ILE A 214 -11.21 -1.82 -8.13
CA ILE A 214 -10.23 -1.20 -7.21
C ILE A 214 -9.72 0.13 -7.81
N LEU A 215 -9.27 0.10 -9.07
CA LEU A 215 -8.72 1.28 -9.75
C LEU A 215 -9.75 2.39 -9.92
N ALA A 216 -11.01 2.03 -10.08
CA ALA A 216 -12.12 2.97 -10.24
C ALA A 216 -12.77 3.37 -8.91
N GLY A 217 -12.32 2.83 -7.76
CA GLY A 217 -12.91 3.10 -6.45
C GLY A 217 -14.37 2.64 -6.35
N ARG A 218 -14.72 1.49 -6.93
CA ARG A 218 -16.09 0.95 -6.98
C ARG A 218 -16.34 -0.17 -5.98
N GLY A 219 -15.91 -0.02 -4.73
CA GLY A 219 -16.21 -0.93 -3.63
C GLY A 219 -17.68 -0.82 -3.18
N MET A 220 -18.03 -1.63 -2.18
CA MET A 220 -19.39 -1.74 -1.66
C MET A 220 -19.99 -0.41 -1.22
N PHE A 221 -19.18 0.45 -0.63
CA PHE A 221 -19.60 1.73 -0.06
C PHE A 221 -19.51 2.90 -1.05
N SER A 222 -18.98 2.70 -2.26
CA SER A 222 -18.72 3.78 -3.21
C SER A 222 -19.95 4.60 -3.61
N LYS A 223 -21.13 3.98 -3.62
CA LYS A 223 -22.42 4.64 -3.90
C LYS A 223 -23.09 5.21 -2.65
N LEU A 224 -22.74 4.72 -1.47
CA LEU A 224 -23.36 5.08 -0.20
C LEU A 224 -22.60 6.20 0.52
N GLY A 225 -21.28 6.28 0.33
CA GLY A 225 -20.39 7.27 0.93
C GLY A 225 -19.63 6.79 2.15
N GLU A 226 -18.67 7.61 2.58
CA GLU A 226 -17.75 7.31 3.69
C GLU A 226 -18.50 7.09 5.02
N HIS A 227 -19.56 7.85 5.26
CA HIS A 227 -20.38 7.71 6.47
C HIS A 227 -20.96 6.30 6.63
N TRP A 228 -21.50 5.72 5.55
CA TRP A 228 -22.02 4.35 5.57
C TRP A 228 -20.95 3.30 5.78
N PHE A 229 -19.75 3.52 5.23
CA PHE A 229 -18.59 2.67 5.52
C PHE A 229 -18.26 2.70 7.00
N ASP A 230 -18.22 3.87 7.61
CA ASP A 230 -17.91 4.04 9.02
C ASP A 230 -18.95 3.37 9.91
N GLU A 231 -20.25 3.61 9.65
CA GLU A 231 -21.33 2.99 10.42
C GLU A 231 -21.34 1.47 10.31
N TYR A 232 -21.17 0.94 9.11
CA TYR A 232 -21.12 -0.49 8.88
C TYR A 232 -20.01 -1.16 9.69
N TRP A 233 -18.78 -0.64 9.57
CA TRP A 233 -17.62 -1.27 10.22
C TRP A 233 -17.56 -1.04 11.73
N MET A 234 -18.09 0.07 12.25
CA MET A 234 -18.26 0.27 13.70
C MET A 234 -19.26 -0.70 14.32
N ASN A 235 -20.21 -1.23 13.54
CA ASN A 235 -21.23 -2.16 14.01
C ASN A 235 -21.01 -3.61 13.55
N TYR A 236 -19.94 -3.90 12.82
CA TYR A 236 -19.71 -5.18 12.13
C TYR A 236 -19.78 -6.42 13.05
N LYS A 237 -19.33 -6.32 14.28
CA LYS A 237 -19.38 -7.43 15.27
C LYS A 237 -20.74 -7.61 15.93
N LYS A 238 -21.66 -6.70 15.68
CA LYS A 238 -23.01 -6.71 16.27
C LYS A 238 -24.07 -7.30 15.33
N ILE A 239 -23.65 -7.65 14.12
CA ILE A 239 -24.43 -8.35 13.12
C ILE A 239 -24.05 -9.83 13.17
#